data_2a9aae5bdc6692f0b8e2168b9007472a
#
_entry.id   2a9aae5bdc6692f0b8e2168b9007472a
#
_cell.length_a   1.000
_cell.length_b   1.000
_cell.length_c   1.000
_cell.angle_alpha   90.00
_cell.angle_beta   90.00
_cell.angle_gamma   90.00
#
_symmetry.space_group_name_H-M   'P 1'
#
loop_
_entity.id
_entity.type
_entity.pdbx_description
1 polymer ?
#
loop_
_entity_poly.entity_id
_entity_poly.type
_entity_poly.pdbx_seq_one_letter_code
_entity_poly.pdbx_strand_id
1 'polypeptide(L)'
;MTSTPEPLKKSFKAQMLEARELAITASVNRLLAEKGFDAMTVDEVAAEVGIAKASLYKHFNSKEELACAAMVQAMQKAQAFLEGLQAQYLKHTQSEGQSAGLAMNKLKATTRWTLELKLAGQMPTLPSQNSSLRASLMASRPYMDGLMNVSDLLGAWIVQAQKEGHINPALPPIAVLYTLYARACDPVVEFLKMSELHSNEEIIEMVMGTCFDGLSTRKN
;
A
#
# COMPACT_ATOMS: atom_id res chain seq x y z
N MET A 1 -34.61 8.83 21.33
CA MET A 1 -33.73 9.88 20.75
C MET A 1 -32.37 9.72 21.41
N THR A 2 -31.48 8.95 20.79
CA THR A 2 -30.11 8.74 21.24
C THR A 2 -29.21 9.68 20.47
N SER A 3 -28.74 10.74 21.14
CA SER A 3 -27.78 11.70 20.57
C SER A 3 -26.44 10.99 20.39
N THR A 4 -25.98 10.87 19.15
CA THR A 4 -24.59 10.47 18.82
C THR A 4 -23.65 11.52 19.44
N PRO A 5 -22.62 11.13 20.21
CA PRO A 5 -21.69 12.09 20.78
C PRO A 5 -20.88 12.73 19.64
N GLU A 6 -20.90 14.05 19.60
CA GLU A 6 -20.09 14.87 18.69
C GLU A 6 -18.60 14.61 18.99
N PRO A 7 -17.75 14.37 17.97
CA PRO A 7 -16.34 14.09 18.18
C PRO A 7 -15.66 15.31 18.83
N LEU A 8 -15.07 15.09 20.00
CA LEU A 8 -14.31 16.11 20.74
C LEU A 8 -13.27 16.75 19.83
N LYS A 9 -13.36 18.07 19.61
CA LYS A 9 -12.37 18.84 18.84
C LYS A 9 -10.99 18.68 19.49
N LYS A 10 -10.05 18.07 18.76
CA LYS A 10 -8.65 17.95 19.20
C LYS A 10 -8.09 19.34 19.50
N SER A 11 -7.29 19.47 20.58
CA SER A 11 -6.63 20.74 20.92
C SER A 11 -5.65 21.14 19.79
N PHE A 12 -5.40 22.43 19.61
CA PHE A 12 -4.44 22.93 18.61
C PHE A 12 -3.06 22.27 18.76
N LYS A 13 -2.59 22.08 20.00
CA LYS A 13 -1.34 21.37 20.28
C LYS A 13 -1.35 19.91 19.76
N ALA A 14 -2.46 19.19 19.92
CA ALA A 14 -2.60 17.84 19.43
C ALA A 14 -2.63 17.79 17.89
N GLN A 15 -3.29 18.75 17.24
CA GLN A 15 -3.30 18.86 15.77
C GLN A 15 -1.90 19.16 15.21
N MET A 16 -1.15 20.05 15.84
CA MET A 16 0.23 20.37 15.44
C MET A 16 1.17 19.17 15.61
N LEU A 17 0.99 18.38 16.69
CA LEU A 17 1.77 17.17 16.92
C LEU A 17 1.49 16.13 15.83
N GLU A 18 0.22 15.87 15.55
CA GLU A 18 -0.24 14.93 14.52
C GLU A 18 0.26 15.35 13.12
N ALA A 19 0.16 16.63 12.76
CA ALA A 19 0.68 17.14 11.50
C ALA A 19 2.20 16.93 11.37
N ARG A 20 2.94 17.10 12.46
CA ARG A 20 4.39 16.85 12.48
C ARG A 20 4.71 15.37 12.31
N GLU A 21 4.02 14.48 13.00
CA GLU A 21 4.21 13.04 12.86
C GLU A 21 3.87 12.56 11.45
N LEU A 22 2.83 13.11 10.84
CA LEU A 22 2.49 12.85 9.44
C LEU A 22 3.60 13.31 8.48
N ALA A 23 4.17 14.48 8.70
CA ALA A 23 5.28 14.98 7.88
C ALA A 23 6.54 14.10 8.03
N ILE A 24 6.86 13.68 9.25
CA ILE A 24 7.98 12.77 9.53
C ILE A 24 7.76 11.43 8.83
N THR A 25 6.61 10.80 9.00
CA THR A 25 6.32 9.49 8.40
C THR A 25 6.24 9.56 6.88
N ALA A 26 5.79 10.67 6.30
CA ALA A 26 5.81 10.88 4.85
C ALA A 26 7.25 10.95 4.30
N SER A 27 8.15 11.68 4.96
CA SER A 27 9.58 11.72 4.61
C SER A 27 10.21 10.33 4.71
N VAL A 28 9.93 9.61 5.80
CA VAL A 28 10.43 8.23 5.98
C VAL A 28 9.93 7.31 4.86
N ASN A 29 8.64 7.36 4.51
CA ASN A 29 8.08 6.54 3.43
C ASN A 29 8.79 6.81 2.09
N ARG A 30 9.07 8.09 1.78
CA ARG A 30 9.81 8.46 0.58
C ARG A 30 11.24 7.90 0.59
N LEU A 31 11.97 8.05 1.69
CA LEU A 31 13.32 7.52 1.82
C LEU A 31 13.37 5.97 1.80
N LEU A 32 12.36 5.31 2.37
CA LEU A 32 12.20 3.86 2.28
C LEU A 32 11.93 3.40 0.85
N ALA A 33 11.16 4.17 0.07
CA ALA A 33 10.90 3.88 -1.33
C ALA A 33 12.15 4.10 -2.20
N GLU A 34 12.93 5.16 -1.94
CA GLU A 34 14.08 5.57 -2.72
C GLU A 34 15.29 4.66 -2.52
N LYS A 35 15.62 4.31 -1.28
CA LYS A 35 16.86 3.60 -0.95
C LYS A 35 16.73 2.47 0.08
N GLY A 36 15.54 2.21 0.56
CA GLY A 36 15.28 1.17 1.54
C GLY A 36 15.73 1.53 2.97
N PHE A 37 15.39 0.62 3.90
CA PHE A 37 15.65 0.85 5.32
C PHE A 37 17.13 0.93 5.66
N ASP A 38 17.96 0.04 5.12
CA ASP A 38 19.36 -0.08 5.55
C ASP A 38 20.16 1.18 5.19
N ALA A 39 19.91 1.79 4.02
CA ALA A 39 20.57 3.00 3.53
C ALA A 39 19.96 4.31 4.07
N MET A 40 18.72 4.30 4.56
CA MET A 40 18.11 5.48 5.18
C MET A 40 18.81 5.84 6.50
N THR A 41 19.01 7.13 6.76
CA THR A 41 19.52 7.61 8.04
C THR A 41 18.53 8.54 8.74
N VAL A 42 18.58 8.57 10.08
CA VAL A 42 17.74 9.47 10.89
C VAL A 42 18.11 10.95 10.65
N ASP A 43 19.37 11.22 10.31
CA ASP A 43 19.82 12.58 10.01
C ASP A 43 19.20 13.13 8.73
N GLU A 44 19.04 12.29 7.70
CA GLU A 44 18.35 12.65 6.45
C GLU A 44 16.86 12.96 6.70
N VAL A 45 16.18 12.13 7.48
CA VAL A 45 14.78 12.39 7.87
C VAL A 45 14.68 13.72 8.61
N ALA A 46 15.57 13.99 9.56
CA ALA A 46 15.58 15.24 10.32
C ALA A 46 15.81 16.46 9.43
N ALA A 47 16.77 16.35 8.50
CA ALA A 47 17.09 17.42 7.55
C ALA A 47 15.93 17.71 6.61
N GLU A 48 15.27 16.68 6.08
CA GLU A 48 14.14 16.83 5.15
C GLU A 48 12.90 17.46 5.81
N VAL A 49 12.62 17.07 7.06
CA VAL A 49 11.49 17.64 7.81
C VAL A 49 11.83 19.01 8.41
N GLY A 50 13.11 19.41 8.40
CA GLY A 50 13.56 20.69 8.96
C GLY A 50 13.53 20.74 10.48
N ILE A 51 13.81 19.62 11.17
CA ILE A 51 13.84 19.54 12.64
C ILE A 51 15.18 18.97 13.12
N ALA A 52 15.52 19.28 14.40
CA ALA A 52 16.70 18.68 15.00
C ALA A 52 16.51 17.17 15.21
N LYS A 53 17.56 16.35 15.00
CA LYS A 53 17.56 14.91 15.27
C LYS A 53 17.08 14.55 16.67
N ALA A 54 17.46 15.36 17.69
CA ALA A 54 16.96 15.18 19.05
C ALA A 54 15.43 15.36 19.18
N SER A 55 14.80 16.08 18.26
CA SER A 55 13.34 16.22 18.22
C SER A 55 12.67 14.99 17.64
N LEU A 56 13.30 14.29 16.69
CA LEU A 56 12.81 12.99 16.20
C LEU A 56 12.80 11.95 17.32
N TYR A 57 13.87 11.87 18.09
CA TYR A 57 13.99 10.92 19.21
C TYR A 57 13.04 11.20 20.39
N LYS A 58 12.34 12.35 20.43
CA LYS A 58 11.22 12.59 21.34
C LYS A 58 9.94 11.89 20.94
N HIS A 59 9.82 11.54 19.64
CA HIS A 59 8.65 10.88 19.07
C HIS A 59 8.89 9.40 18.81
N PHE A 60 10.12 9.02 18.42
CA PHE A 60 10.48 7.66 18.02
C PHE A 60 11.81 7.28 18.67
N ASN A 61 11.83 6.19 19.43
CA ASN A 61 13.00 5.79 20.22
C ASN A 61 14.13 5.17 19.37
N SER A 62 13.81 4.73 18.13
CA SER A 62 14.78 4.09 17.23
C SER A 62 14.45 4.36 15.75
N LYS A 63 15.40 4.06 14.87
CA LYS A 63 15.21 4.06 13.42
C LYS A 63 14.14 3.05 12.99
N GLU A 64 14.13 1.90 13.64
CA GLU A 64 13.14 0.84 13.42
C GLU A 64 11.72 1.30 13.78
N GLU A 65 11.56 1.95 14.92
CA GLU A 65 10.25 2.48 15.35
C GLU A 65 9.76 3.55 14.39
N LEU A 66 10.63 4.45 13.96
CA LEU A 66 10.36 5.47 12.97
C LEU A 66 9.91 4.87 11.63
N ALA A 67 10.65 3.87 11.12
CA ALA A 67 10.31 3.17 9.89
C ALA A 67 9.04 2.34 10.04
N CYS A 68 8.83 1.71 11.20
CA CYS A 68 7.61 0.95 11.51
C CYS A 68 6.38 1.85 11.47
N ALA A 69 6.43 3.05 12.06
CA ALA A 69 5.34 4.02 12.03
C ALA A 69 4.98 4.42 10.59
N ALA A 70 5.98 4.63 9.73
CA ALA A 70 5.77 4.92 8.31
C ALA A 70 5.10 3.73 7.57
N MET A 71 5.53 2.50 7.85
CA MET A 71 4.92 1.30 7.26
C MET A 71 3.49 1.08 7.75
N VAL A 72 3.17 1.37 9.02
CA VAL A 72 1.80 1.38 9.54
C VAL A 72 0.94 2.38 8.78
N GLN A 73 1.44 3.59 8.53
CA GLN A 73 0.74 4.60 7.73
C GLN A 73 0.50 4.13 6.29
N ALA A 74 1.46 3.42 5.67
CA ALA A 74 1.27 2.84 4.34
C ALA A 74 0.14 1.80 4.34
N MET A 75 0.06 0.93 5.36
CA MET A 75 -1.05 -0.03 5.50
C MET A 75 -2.40 0.68 5.70
N GLN A 76 -2.45 1.73 6.51
CA GLN A 76 -3.67 2.52 6.70
C GLN A 76 -4.15 3.18 5.39
N LYS A 77 -3.22 3.72 4.58
CA LYS A 77 -3.54 4.26 3.25
C LYS A 77 -4.09 3.18 2.32
N ALA A 78 -3.47 1.99 2.32
CA ALA A 78 -3.94 0.87 1.52
C ALA A 78 -5.34 0.44 1.95
N GLN A 79 -5.59 0.27 3.24
CA GLN A 79 -6.90 -0.09 3.77
C GLN A 79 -7.96 0.95 3.39
N ALA A 80 -7.70 2.25 3.60
CA ALA A 80 -8.63 3.32 3.25
C ALA A 80 -8.95 3.34 1.74
N PHE A 81 -7.96 3.09 0.89
CA PHE A 81 -8.17 2.97 -0.55
C PHE A 81 -9.10 1.79 -0.90
N LEU A 82 -8.85 0.60 -0.33
CA LEU A 82 -9.69 -0.59 -0.56
C LEU A 82 -11.13 -0.40 -0.07
N GLU A 83 -11.31 0.19 1.11
CA GLU A 83 -12.63 0.51 1.66
C GLU A 83 -13.36 1.54 0.77
N GLY A 84 -12.65 2.54 0.26
CA GLY A 84 -13.17 3.50 -0.71
C GLY A 84 -13.64 2.83 -2.00
N LEU A 85 -12.84 1.93 -2.57
CA LEU A 85 -13.23 1.12 -3.72
C LEU A 85 -14.48 0.29 -3.42
N GLN A 86 -14.51 -0.40 -2.29
CA GLN A 86 -15.66 -1.21 -1.89
C GLN A 86 -16.94 -0.36 -1.83
N ALA A 87 -16.88 0.81 -1.22
CA ALA A 87 -18.02 1.73 -1.12
C ALA A 87 -18.47 2.27 -2.48
N GLN A 88 -17.52 2.61 -3.37
CA GLN A 88 -17.79 3.08 -4.72
C GLN A 88 -18.52 2.02 -5.54
N TYR A 89 -18.02 0.79 -5.56
CA TYR A 89 -18.62 -0.29 -6.32
C TYR A 89 -19.98 -0.75 -5.77
N LEU A 90 -20.20 -0.66 -4.46
CA LEU A 90 -21.53 -0.92 -3.86
C LEU A 90 -22.58 0.09 -4.34
N LYS A 91 -22.23 1.37 -4.46
CA LYS A 91 -23.14 2.40 -5.00
C LYS A 91 -23.49 2.13 -6.47
N HIS A 92 -22.51 1.75 -7.30
CA HIS A 92 -22.75 1.41 -8.70
C HIS A 92 -23.67 0.19 -8.85
N THR A 93 -23.51 -0.83 -8.04
CA THR A 93 -24.38 -2.03 -8.08
C THR A 93 -25.81 -1.68 -7.76
N GLN A 94 -26.05 -0.75 -6.83
CA GLN A 94 -27.39 -0.31 -6.46
C GLN A 94 -28.06 0.52 -7.56
N SER A 95 -27.28 1.28 -8.36
CA SER A 95 -27.82 2.16 -9.41
C SER A 95 -28.01 1.45 -10.76
N GLU A 96 -27.18 0.49 -11.11
CA GLU A 96 -27.13 -0.10 -12.47
C GLU A 96 -27.46 -1.59 -12.53
N GLY A 97 -27.62 -2.27 -11.39
CA GLY A 97 -27.99 -3.69 -11.33
C GLY A 97 -26.95 -4.68 -11.84
N GLN A 98 -25.78 -4.22 -12.28
CA GLN A 98 -24.70 -5.06 -12.79
C GLN A 98 -23.69 -5.38 -11.67
N SER A 99 -23.61 -6.66 -11.28
CA SER A 99 -22.66 -7.13 -10.27
C SER A 99 -21.49 -7.97 -10.85
N ALA A 100 -21.59 -8.39 -12.11
CA ALA A 100 -20.60 -9.27 -12.72
C ALA A 100 -19.25 -8.56 -12.96
N GLY A 101 -18.15 -9.22 -12.60
CA GLY A 101 -16.80 -8.70 -12.80
C GLY A 101 -16.33 -7.60 -11.85
N LEU A 102 -17.17 -7.18 -10.89
CA LEU A 102 -16.82 -6.10 -9.95
C LEU A 102 -15.62 -6.48 -9.06
N ALA A 103 -15.52 -7.75 -8.65
CA ALA A 103 -14.40 -8.22 -7.84
C ALA A 103 -13.09 -8.10 -8.62
N MET A 104 -13.06 -8.54 -9.87
CA MET A 104 -11.88 -8.42 -10.75
C MET A 104 -11.49 -6.95 -10.98
N ASN A 105 -12.46 -6.09 -11.21
CA ASN A 105 -12.21 -4.66 -11.41
C ASN A 105 -11.58 -4.00 -10.17
N LYS A 106 -12.03 -4.36 -8.96
CA LYS A 106 -11.43 -3.89 -7.71
C LYS A 106 -9.97 -4.37 -7.57
N LEU A 107 -9.68 -5.63 -7.89
CA LEU A 107 -8.32 -6.17 -7.88
C LEU A 107 -7.42 -5.43 -8.88
N LYS A 108 -7.90 -5.21 -10.11
CA LYS A 108 -7.19 -4.43 -11.14
C LYS A 108 -6.94 -2.99 -10.69
N ALA A 109 -7.95 -2.31 -10.14
CA ALA A 109 -7.82 -0.95 -9.64
C ALA A 109 -6.79 -0.85 -8.49
N THR A 110 -6.79 -1.84 -7.58
CA THR A 110 -5.80 -1.90 -6.49
C THR A 110 -4.39 -2.10 -7.02
N THR A 111 -4.20 -3.00 -7.98
CA THR A 111 -2.88 -3.26 -8.57
C THR A 111 -2.37 -2.03 -9.32
N ARG A 112 -3.23 -1.36 -10.12
CA ARG A 112 -2.89 -0.11 -10.80
C ARG A 112 -2.45 0.97 -9.79
N TRP A 113 -3.24 1.21 -8.77
CA TRP A 113 -2.91 2.17 -7.72
C TRP A 113 -1.56 1.86 -7.03
N THR A 114 -1.27 0.58 -6.79
CA THR A 114 0.02 0.14 -6.24
C THR A 114 1.18 0.49 -7.18
N LEU A 115 1.02 0.27 -8.50
CA LEU A 115 2.03 0.62 -9.50
C LEU A 115 2.22 2.13 -9.65
N GLU A 116 1.13 2.91 -9.60
CA GLU A 116 1.16 4.37 -9.59
C GLU A 116 1.98 4.90 -8.39
N LEU A 117 1.72 4.39 -7.18
CA LEU A 117 2.50 4.74 -5.98
C LEU A 117 3.97 4.36 -6.13
N LYS A 118 4.26 3.19 -6.71
CA LYS A 118 5.64 2.74 -6.93
C LYS A 118 6.38 3.67 -7.91
N LEU A 119 5.78 4.00 -9.02
CA LEU A 119 6.35 4.92 -10.03
C LEU A 119 6.51 6.36 -9.49
N ALA A 120 5.63 6.77 -8.58
CA ALA A 120 5.72 8.05 -7.88
C ALA A 120 6.76 8.06 -6.74
N GLY A 121 7.45 6.95 -6.45
CA GLY A 121 8.40 6.85 -5.34
C GLY A 121 7.74 6.94 -3.96
N GLN A 122 6.48 6.52 -3.85
CA GLN A 122 5.68 6.57 -2.62
C GLN A 122 5.39 5.19 -2.02
N MET A 123 5.83 4.13 -2.68
CA MET A 123 5.68 2.76 -2.21
C MET A 123 6.95 2.34 -1.46
N PRO A 124 6.93 2.21 -0.13
CA PRO A 124 8.10 1.78 0.63
C PRO A 124 8.50 0.35 0.24
N THR A 125 9.79 0.12 0.11
CA THR A 125 10.31 -1.23 -0.17
C THR A 125 10.17 -2.12 1.06
N LEU A 126 9.86 -3.40 0.82
CA LEU A 126 9.85 -4.39 1.90
C LEU A 126 11.28 -4.61 2.41
N PRO A 127 11.47 -4.71 3.74
CA PRO A 127 12.79 -4.96 4.31
C PRO A 127 13.30 -6.35 3.93
N SER A 128 14.61 -6.48 3.75
CA SER A 128 15.28 -7.75 3.53
C SER A 128 15.00 -8.74 4.68
N GLN A 129 15.21 -10.02 4.44
CA GLN A 129 14.95 -11.06 5.46
C GLN A 129 15.77 -10.87 6.74
N ASN A 130 16.96 -10.32 6.62
CA ASN A 130 17.90 -10.10 7.72
C ASN A 130 17.82 -8.69 8.32
N SER A 131 16.89 -7.86 7.87
CA SER A 131 16.72 -6.48 8.35
C SER A 131 16.11 -6.46 9.76
N SER A 132 16.66 -5.62 10.65
CA SER A 132 16.06 -5.35 11.97
C SER A 132 14.65 -4.77 11.88
N LEU A 133 14.34 -4.03 10.82
CA LEU A 133 13.01 -3.52 10.56
C LEU A 133 11.99 -4.66 10.40
N ARG A 134 12.37 -5.77 9.74
CA ARG A 134 11.45 -6.91 9.58
C ARG A 134 11.00 -7.48 10.93
N ALA A 135 11.93 -7.66 11.86
CA ALA A 135 11.62 -8.14 13.21
C ALA A 135 10.68 -7.16 13.94
N SER A 136 10.95 -5.86 13.83
CA SER A 136 10.13 -4.80 14.43
C SER A 136 8.71 -4.75 13.84
N LEU A 137 8.56 -4.92 12.52
CA LEU A 137 7.25 -4.98 11.85
C LEU A 137 6.43 -6.19 12.31
N MET A 138 7.07 -7.37 12.39
CA MET A 138 6.40 -8.59 12.88
C MET A 138 5.97 -8.51 14.34
N ALA A 139 6.67 -7.72 15.16
CA ALA A 139 6.30 -7.43 16.54
C ALA A 139 5.28 -6.29 16.68
N SER A 140 5.07 -5.50 15.64
CA SER A 140 4.15 -4.36 15.67
C SER A 140 2.71 -4.80 15.44
N ARG A 141 1.90 -4.76 16.49
CA ARG A 141 0.48 -5.08 16.39
C ARG A 141 -0.26 -4.19 15.37
N PRO A 142 -0.08 -2.84 15.36
CA PRO A 142 -0.77 -1.99 14.39
C PRO A 142 -0.41 -2.34 12.92
N TYR A 143 0.85 -2.72 12.65
CA TYR A 143 1.27 -3.14 11.33
C TYR A 143 0.61 -4.48 10.94
N MET A 144 0.64 -5.47 11.83
CA MET A 144 0.06 -6.78 11.59
C MET A 144 -1.45 -6.74 11.41
N ASP A 145 -2.15 -5.94 12.24
CA ASP A 145 -3.60 -5.74 12.12
C ASP A 145 -3.93 -5.09 10.75
N GLY A 146 -3.17 -4.07 10.33
CA GLY A 146 -3.34 -3.44 9.02
C GLY A 146 -3.08 -4.41 7.86
N LEU A 147 -2.02 -5.21 7.95
CA LEU A 147 -1.69 -6.23 6.94
C LEU A 147 -2.79 -7.30 6.84
N MET A 148 -3.34 -7.75 7.97
CA MET A 148 -4.45 -8.70 8.00
C MET A 148 -5.71 -8.11 7.37
N ASN A 149 -6.11 -6.89 7.75
CA ASN A 149 -7.28 -6.22 7.19
C ASN A 149 -7.20 -6.06 5.67
N VAL A 150 -6.05 -5.63 5.15
CA VAL A 150 -5.80 -5.53 3.70
C VAL A 150 -5.87 -6.91 3.04
N SER A 151 -5.27 -7.95 3.66
CA SER A 151 -5.27 -9.32 3.15
C SER A 151 -6.68 -9.92 3.09
N ASP A 152 -7.49 -9.67 4.11
CA ASP A 152 -8.88 -10.17 4.19
C ASP A 152 -9.77 -9.53 3.11
N LEU A 153 -9.65 -8.21 2.90
CA LEU A 153 -10.40 -7.51 1.84
C LEU A 153 -10.02 -8.03 0.45
N LEU A 154 -8.73 -8.12 0.15
CA LEU A 154 -8.26 -8.65 -1.12
C LEU A 154 -8.60 -10.13 -1.29
N GLY A 155 -8.47 -10.92 -0.24
CA GLY A 155 -8.83 -12.35 -0.23
C GLY A 155 -10.29 -12.57 -0.57
N ALA A 156 -11.20 -11.78 0.02
CA ALA A 156 -12.62 -11.84 -0.28
C ALA A 156 -12.91 -11.53 -1.77
N TRP A 157 -12.24 -10.52 -2.36
CA TRP A 157 -12.39 -10.19 -3.77
C TRP A 157 -11.78 -11.27 -4.70
N ILE A 158 -10.66 -11.89 -4.30
CA ILE A 158 -10.06 -13.00 -5.05
C ILE A 158 -11.04 -14.18 -5.11
N VAL A 159 -11.58 -14.61 -3.96
CA VAL A 159 -12.55 -15.70 -3.90
C VAL A 159 -13.80 -15.38 -4.71
N GLN A 160 -14.27 -14.14 -4.68
CA GLN A 160 -15.42 -13.72 -5.47
C GLN A 160 -15.09 -13.75 -6.98
N ALA A 161 -13.93 -13.25 -7.40
CA ALA A 161 -13.50 -13.29 -8.80
C ALA A 161 -13.30 -14.73 -9.32
N GLN A 162 -12.90 -15.67 -8.46
CA GLN A 162 -12.84 -17.09 -8.79
C GLN A 162 -14.25 -17.68 -9.00
N LYS A 163 -15.22 -17.34 -8.15
CA LYS A 163 -16.63 -17.76 -8.30
C LYS A 163 -17.26 -17.18 -9.58
N GLU A 164 -16.87 -15.97 -9.97
CA GLU A 164 -17.31 -15.31 -11.20
C GLU A 164 -16.60 -15.84 -12.45
N GLY A 165 -15.60 -16.74 -12.31
CA GLY A 165 -14.84 -17.30 -13.42
C GLY A 165 -13.77 -16.38 -14.02
N HIS A 166 -13.47 -15.24 -13.36
CA HIS A 166 -12.45 -14.30 -13.82
C HIS A 166 -11.03 -14.66 -13.35
N ILE A 167 -10.90 -15.41 -12.25
CA ILE A 167 -9.63 -15.99 -11.78
C ILE A 167 -9.77 -17.50 -11.79
N ASN A 168 -8.70 -18.19 -12.20
CA ASN A 168 -8.66 -19.66 -12.22
C ASN A 168 -8.94 -20.23 -10.82
N PRO A 169 -10.04 -21.00 -10.63
CA PRO A 169 -10.42 -21.55 -9.32
C PRO A 169 -9.47 -22.64 -8.81
N ALA A 170 -8.61 -23.19 -9.67
CA ALA A 170 -7.59 -24.16 -9.27
C ALA A 170 -6.40 -23.51 -8.53
N LEU A 171 -6.25 -22.18 -8.61
CA LEU A 171 -5.20 -21.46 -7.88
C LEU A 171 -5.62 -21.26 -6.43
N PRO A 172 -4.79 -21.60 -5.44
CA PRO A 172 -5.05 -21.24 -4.05
C PRO A 172 -5.19 -19.70 -3.92
N PRO A 173 -6.22 -19.16 -3.24
CA PRO A 173 -6.40 -17.70 -3.08
C PRO A 173 -5.17 -16.99 -2.53
N ILE A 174 -4.43 -17.66 -1.63
CA ILE A 174 -3.19 -17.12 -1.06
C ILE A 174 -2.09 -16.93 -2.11
N ALA A 175 -2.00 -17.81 -3.12
CA ALA A 175 -1.03 -17.66 -4.20
C ALA A 175 -1.36 -16.43 -5.08
N VAL A 176 -2.66 -16.22 -5.34
CA VAL A 176 -3.13 -15.02 -6.07
C VAL A 176 -2.83 -13.76 -5.25
N LEU A 177 -3.12 -13.77 -3.95
CA LEU A 177 -2.83 -12.65 -3.05
C LEU A 177 -1.35 -12.26 -3.07
N TYR A 178 -0.44 -13.23 -2.92
CA TYR A 178 0.99 -12.95 -2.96
C TYR A 178 1.47 -12.50 -4.35
N THR A 179 0.84 -12.95 -5.43
CA THR A 179 1.12 -12.44 -6.77
C THR A 179 0.77 -10.96 -6.90
N LEU A 180 -0.34 -10.51 -6.30
CA LEU A 180 -0.73 -9.10 -6.26
C LEU A 180 0.22 -8.30 -5.36
N TYR A 181 0.58 -8.81 -4.18
CA TYR A 181 1.55 -8.16 -3.29
C TYR A 181 2.94 -8.01 -3.94
N ALA A 182 3.37 -8.97 -4.75
CA ALA A 182 4.63 -8.88 -5.46
C ALA A 182 4.71 -7.66 -6.39
N ARG A 183 3.56 -7.14 -6.87
CA ARG A 183 3.53 -5.92 -7.71
C ARG A 183 4.03 -4.68 -6.97
N ALA A 184 3.86 -4.61 -5.66
CA ALA A 184 4.40 -3.52 -4.83
C ALA A 184 5.94 -3.46 -4.86
N CYS A 185 6.59 -4.61 -5.02
CA CYS A 185 8.05 -4.76 -5.03
C CYS A 185 8.59 -5.22 -6.40
N ASP A 186 7.80 -5.06 -7.48
CA ASP A 186 8.17 -5.59 -8.79
C ASP A 186 9.38 -4.86 -9.38
N PRO A 187 10.52 -5.54 -9.55
CA PRO A 187 11.72 -4.94 -10.12
C PRO A 187 11.54 -4.59 -11.60
N VAL A 188 10.60 -5.22 -12.32
CA VAL A 188 10.31 -4.94 -13.73
C VAL A 188 9.91 -3.49 -13.93
N VAL A 189 9.16 -2.89 -12.98
CA VAL A 189 8.78 -1.48 -13.01
C VAL A 189 10.02 -0.58 -13.05
N GLU A 190 11.02 -0.88 -12.21
CA GLU A 190 12.26 -0.09 -12.15
C GLU A 190 13.11 -0.26 -13.41
N PHE A 191 13.25 -1.50 -13.91
CA PHE A 191 14.00 -1.76 -15.16
C PHE A 191 13.36 -1.05 -16.36
N LEU A 192 12.03 -1.09 -16.48
CA LEU A 192 11.33 -0.40 -17.55
C LEU A 192 11.48 1.13 -17.43
N LYS A 193 11.41 1.67 -16.20
CA LYS A 193 11.61 3.10 -15.94
C LYS A 193 13.04 3.55 -16.27
N MET A 194 14.05 2.76 -15.91
CA MET A 194 15.47 3.06 -16.20
C MET A 194 15.79 3.02 -17.69
N SER A 195 15.02 2.31 -18.50
CA SER A 195 15.22 2.26 -19.96
C SER A 195 14.89 3.59 -20.64
N GLU A 196 14.09 4.45 -20.01
CA GLU A 196 13.57 5.73 -20.55
C GLU A 196 12.80 5.59 -21.88
N LEU A 197 12.43 4.37 -22.26
CA LEU A 197 11.73 4.06 -23.52
C LEU A 197 10.21 4.15 -23.40
N HIS A 198 9.70 4.15 -22.18
CA HIS A 198 8.26 4.04 -21.90
C HIS A 198 7.79 5.09 -20.90
N SER A 199 6.62 5.63 -21.12
CA SER A 199 5.92 6.47 -20.16
C SER A 199 5.46 5.64 -18.93
N ASN A 200 5.18 6.31 -17.82
CA ASN A 200 4.65 5.63 -16.64
C ASN A 200 3.36 4.86 -16.93
N GLU A 201 2.47 5.40 -17.77
CA GLU A 201 1.22 4.75 -18.15
C GLU A 201 1.47 3.47 -18.98
N GLU A 202 2.39 3.50 -19.95
CA GLU A 202 2.77 2.32 -20.72
C GLU A 202 3.38 1.23 -19.82
N ILE A 203 4.21 1.61 -18.83
CA ILE A 203 4.77 0.68 -17.85
C ILE A 203 3.67 0.02 -17.04
N ILE A 204 2.69 0.81 -16.55
CA ILE A 204 1.54 0.28 -15.81
C ILE A 204 0.77 -0.72 -16.67
N GLU A 205 0.42 -0.36 -17.91
CA GLU A 205 -0.34 -1.25 -18.80
C GLU A 205 0.40 -2.55 -19.10
N MET A 206 1.72 -2.50 -19.34
CA MET A 206 2.53 -3.71 -19.55
C MET A 206 2.52 -4.64 -18.34
N VAL A 207 2.69 -4.08 -17.13
CA VAL A 207 2.70 -4.87 -15.89
C VAL A 207 1.31 -5.39 -15.55
N MET A 208 0.26 -4.59 -15.77
CA MET A 208 -1.13 -5.01 -15.62
C MET A 208 -1.48 -6.15 -16.59
N GLY A 209 -1.08 -6.04 -17.85
CA GLY A 209 -1.30 -7.08 -18.87
C GLY A 209 -0.62 -8.40 -18.49
N THR A 210 0.66 -8.36 -18.08
CA THR A 210 1.36 -9.59 -17.64
C THR A 210 0.76 -10.19 -16.37
N CYS A 211 0.23 -9.35 -15.46
CA CYS A 211 -0.37 -9.81 -14.21
C CYS A 211 -1.73 -10.48 -14.40
N PHE A 212 -2.60 -9.90 -15.22
CA PHE A 212 -4.00 -10.31 -15.31
C PHE A 212 -4.33 -11.11 -16.59
N ASP A 213 -3.59 -10.88 -17.68
CA ASP A 213 -3.83 -11.56 -18.94
C ASP A 213 -2.78 -12.65 -19.23
N GLY A 214 -1.63 -12.61 -18.54
CA GLY A 214 -0.52 -13.56 -18.69
C GLY A 214 0.38 -13.24 -19.89
N LEU A 215 1.38 -14.13 -20.12
CA LEU A 215 2.40 -13.96 -21.17
C LEU A 215 2.06 -14.68 -22.46
N SER A 216 1.13 -15.64 -22.42
CA SER A 216 0.76 -16.43 -23.60
C SER A 216 -0.33 -15.74 -24.40
N THR A 217 -0.20 -15.80 -25.75
CA THR A 217 -1.27 -15.40 -26.67
C THR A 217 -2.51 -16.27 -26.40
N ARG A 218 -3.66 -15.66 -26.14
CA ARG A 218 -4.94 -16.38 -26.08
C ARG A 218 -5.18 -17.00 -27.48
N LYS A 219 -5.24 -18.33 -27.56
CA LYS A 219 -5.82 -18.98 -28.74
C LYS A 219 -7.32 -18.71 -28.69
N ASN A 220 -7.81 -17.87 -29.60
CA ASN A 220 -9.25 -17.72 -29.86
C ASN A 220 -9.86 -19.03 -30.30
#